data_32493fc8abb16ac7255274ccd76f95de
#
_entry.id   32493fc8abb16ac7255274ccd76f95de
#
_cell.length_a   1.000
_cell.length_b   1.000
_cell.length_c   1.000
_cell.angle_alpha   90.00
_cell.angle_beta   90.00
_cell.angle_gamma   90.00
#
_symmetry.space_group_name_H-M   'P 1'
#
loop_
_entity.id
_entity.type
_entity.pdbx_description
1 polymer ?
#
loop_
_entity_poly.entity_id
_entity_poly.type
_entity_poly.pdbx_seq_one_letter_code
_entity_poly.pdbx_strand_id
1 'polypeptide(L)'
;PVAPKKVQVALIALLAGIMLPALWIYIRSLLNTSVHTKKELKAGVNIPFLGEVPLEKNKHEKDIVVQEGSRESICEAFKIVRDNLDFMDTEKKTVGKVVLVTSANPDSGKTFITLNLGMSMALANVKVVILDLDLRKGSLSKSVGIGMKKTGVSNYLSGKVDDVKELVQVCGDDNRLHIITSGALPPNPAELLKSGRLD
;
A
#
# COMPACT_ATOMS: atom_id res chain seq x y z
N PRO A 1 -67.25 18.41 6.66
CA PRO A 1 -66.18 17.51 6.81
C PRO A 1 -65.78 16.95 5.44
N VAL A 2 -64.67 17.40 4.91
CA VAL A 2 -64.15 16.93 3.61
C VAL A 2 -63.53 15.54 3.85
N ALA A 3 -64.20 14.51 3.32
CA ALA A 3 -63.67 13.15 3.43
C ALA A 3 -62.33 13.04 2.62
N PRO A 4 -61.26 12.56 3.22
CA PRO A 4 -59.98 12.41 2.50
C PRO A 4 -60.19 11.44 1.34
N LYS A 5 -59.82 11.85 0.13
CA LYS A 5 -59.86 10.98 -1.07
C LYS A 5 -58.83 9.89 -0.91
N LYS A 6 -59.20 8.71 -0.41
CA LYS A 6 -58.34 7.59 -0.05
C LYS A 6 -57.30 7.24 -1.14
N VAL A 7 -57.71 7.30 -2.41
CA VAL A 7 -56.83 7.04 -3.56
C VAL A 7 -55.72 8.09 -3.69
N GLN A 8 -56.01 9.36 -3.47
CA GLN A 8 -55.01 10.43 -3.54
C GLN A 8 -54.01 10.30 -2.39
N VAL A 9 -54.46 9.99 -1.19
CA VAL A 9 -53.58 9.77 -0.03
C VAL A 9 -52.68 8.55 -0.26
N ALA A 10 -53.21 7.43 -0.79
CA ALA A 10 -52.45 6.26 -1.12
C ALA A 10 -51.37 6.53 -2.19
N LEU A 11 -51.71 7.32 -3.21
CA LEU A 11 -50.76 7.67 -4.29
C LEU A 11 -49.63 8.57 -3.79
N ILE A 12 -49.97 9.55 -2.93
CA ILE A 12 -48.94 10.41 -2.29
C ILE A 12 -48.06 9.61 -1.37
N ALA A 13 -48.62 8.69 -0.57
CA ALA A 13 -47.84 7.83 0.30
C ALA A 13 -46.88 6.91 -0.48
N LEU A 14 -47.33 6.36 -1.61
CA LEU A 14 -46.52 5.55 -2.51
C LEU A 14 -45.36 6.35 -3.10
N LEU A 15 -45.65 7.55 -3.62
CA LEU A 15 -44.65 8.44 -4.18
C LEU A 15 -43.61 8.86 -3.12
N ALA A 16 -44.08 9.26 -1.94
CA ALA A 16 -43.18 9.63 -0.84
C ALA A 16 -42.33 8.44 -0.38
N GLY A 17 -42.90 7.23 -0.33
CA GLY A 17 -42.22 6.00 0.01
C GLY A 17 -41.08 5.63 -0.96
N ILE A 18 -41.15 6.04 -2.22
CA ILE A 18 -40.11 5.82 -3.22
C ILE A 18 -39.14 7.01 -3.25
N MET A 19 -39.63 8.23 -3.20
CA MET A 19 -38.79 9.44 -3.33
C MET A 19 -37.86 9.64 -2.13
N LEU A 20 -38.32 9.38 -0.90
CA LEU A 20 -37.49 9.59 0.30
C LEU A 20 -36.24 8.68 0.34
N PRO A 21 -36.37 7.38 0.10
CA PRO A 21 -35.16 6.51 0.02
C PRO A 21 -34.23 6.87 -1.15
N ALA A 22 -34.83 7.21 -2.31
CA ALA A 22 -34.03 7.61 -3.48
C ALA A 22 -33.24 8.91 -3.22
N LEU A 23 -33.89 9.91 -2.61
CA LEU A 23 -33.26 11.16 -2.20
C LEU A 23 -32.16 10.93 -1.16
N TRP A 24 -32.41 10.06 -0.19
CA TRP A 24 -31.40 9.68 0.82
C TRP A 24 -30.16 9.04 0.19
N ILE A 25 -30.35 8.09 -0.72
CA ILE A 25 -29.24 7.43 -1.45
C ILE A 25 -28.49 8.47 -2.29
N TYR A 26 -29.21 9.37 -2.97
CA TYR A 26 -28.62 10.43 -3.77
C TYR A 26 -27.76 11.38 -2.93
N ILE A 27 -28.28 11.87 -1.80
CA ILE A 27 -27.53 12.74 -0.88
C ILE A 27 -26.31 12.02 -0.34
N ARG A 28 -26.45 10.75 0.07
CA ARG A 28 -25.34 9.94 0.55
C ARG A 28 -24.27 9.71 -0.52
N SER A 29 -24.67 9.57 -1.77
CA SER A 29 -23.76 9.45 -2.91
C SER A 29 -23.00 10.75 -3.18
N LEU A 30 -23.64 11.91 -3.05
CA LEU A 30 -23.00 13.22 -3.18
C LEU A 30 -21.96 13.50 -2.07
N LEU A 31 -22.22 13.00 -0.86
CA LEU A 31 -21.33 13.15 0.29
C LEU A 31 -20.18 12.12 0.30
N ASN A 32 -20.27 11.10 -0.56
CA ASN A 32 -19.22 10.07 -0.65
C ASN A 32 -18.09 10.56 -1.56
N THR A 33 -16.99 11.01 -0.95
CA THR A 33 -15.77 11.47 -1.63
C THR A 33 -14.78 10.36 -1.92
N SER A 34 -15.15 9.09 -1.68
CA SER A 34 -14.27 7.94 -1.93
C SER A 34 -14.10 7.70 -3.42
N VAL A 35 -12.87 7.50 -3.84
CA VAL A 35 -12.53 7.10 -5.22
C VAL A 35 -12.85 5.63 -5.40
N HIS A 36 -13.77 5.31 -6.31
CA HIS A 36 -14.21 3.93 -6.58
C HIS A 36 -13.71 3.38 -7.92
N THR A 37 -13.31 4.25 -8.84
CA THR A 37 -12.93 3.82 -10.18
C THR A 37 -11.62 4.46 -10.65
N LYS A 38 -10.91 3.71 -11.52
CA LYS A 38 -9.72 4.22 -12.21
C LYS A 38 -9.99 5.50 -13.01
N LYS A 39 -11.21 5.63 -13.57
CA LYS A 39 -11.59 6.83 -14.34
C LYS A 39 -11.66 8.06 -13.46
N GLU A 40 -12.26 7.94 -12.28
CA GLU A 40 -12.31 9.02 -11.27
C GLU A 40 -10.93 9.44 -10.83
N LEU A 41 -10.05 8.46 -10.54
CA LEU A 41 -8.66 8.74 -10.16
C LEU A 41 -7.93 9.52 -11.26
N LYS A 42 -8.01 9.05 -12.51
CA LYS A 42 -7.35 9.72 -13.66
C LYS A 42 -7.94 11.11 -13.96
N ALA A 43 -9.22 11.33 -13.68
CA ALA A 43 -9.84 12.66 -13.85
C ALA A 43 -9.42 13.65 -12.75
N GLY A 44 -9.14 13.15 -11.53
CA GLY A 44 -8.83 13.99 -10.38
C GLY A 44 -7.34 14.34 -10.24
N VAL A 45 -6.41 13.55 -10.82
CA VAL A 45 -4.98 13.73 -10.65
C VAL A 45 -4.22 13.52 -11.96
N ASN A 46 -3.26 14.39 -12.23
CA ASN A 46 -2.39 14.29 -13.41
C ASN A 46 -1.07 13.59 -13.05
N ILE A 47 -1.19 12.36 -12.53
CA ILE A 47 -0.06 11.49 -12.21
C ILE A 47 -0.17 10.18 -13.00
N PRO A 48 0.96 9.56 -13.34
CA PRO A 48 0.96 8.26 -13.99
C PRO A 48 0.30 7.21 -13.11
N PHE A 49 -0.53 6.38 -13.74
CA PHE A 49 -1.22 5.27 -13.08
C PHE A 49 -0.44 3.98 -13.33
N LEU A 50 0.13 3.41 -12.27
CA LEU A 50 0.96 2.21 -12.36
C LEU A 50 0.14 0.92 -12.53
N GLY A 51 -0.99 0.81 -11.85
CA GLY A 51 -1.80 -0.41 -11.89
C GLY A 51 -2.82 -0.50 -10.77
N GLU A 52 -3.59 -1.57 -10.81
CA GLU A 52 -4.56 -1.95 -9.78
C GLU A 52 -4.13 -3.29 -9.19
N VAL A 53 -4.08 -3.38 -7.87
CA VAL A 53 -3.82 -4.63 -7.17
C VAL A 53 -5.14 -5.09 -6.56
N PRO A 54 -5.63 -6.29 -6.89
CA PRO A 54 -6.87 -6.82 -6.32
C PRO A 54 -6.73 -6.99 -4.81
N LEU A 55 -7.85 -6.84 -4.09
CA LEU A 55 -7.89 -7.10 -2.67
C LEU A 55 -7.71 -8.59 -2.41
N GLU A 56 -6.63 -8.96 -1.73
CA GLU A 56 -6.42 -10.32 -1.27
C GLU A 56 -7.34 -10.60 -0.07
N LYS A 57 -8.22 -11.60 -0.22
CA LYS A 57 -9.19 -12.00 0.82
C LYS A 57 -8.67 -13.14 1.69
N ASN A 58 -7.71 -13.91 1.18
CA ASN A 58 -7.14 -15.02 1.92
C ASN A 58 -6.10 -14.49 2.91
N LYS A 59 -6.23 -14.89 4.17
CA LYS A 59 -5.17 -14.64 5.14
C LYS A 59 -4.05 -15.64 4.89
N HIS A 60 -2.97 -15.16 4.33
CA HIS A 60 -1.74 -15.92 4.23
C HIS A 60 -0.97 -15.80 5.56
N GLU A 61 -0.20 -16.81 5.88
CA GLU A 61 0.68 -16.81 7.06
C GLU A 61 1.76 -15.71 6.95
N LYS A 62 2.11 -15.35 5.71
CA LYS A 62 3.00 -14.24 5.35
C LYS A 62 2.31 -13.32 4.35
N ASP A 63 2.59 -12.03 4.42
CA ASP A 63 2.01 -11.04 3.50
C ASP A 63 2.63 -11.07 2.08
N ILE A 64 3.58 -11.98 1.82
CA ILE A 64 4.18 -12.17 0.49
C ILE A 64 3.34 -13.22 -0.26
N VAL A 65 2.61 -12.77 -1.26
CA VAL A 65 1.74 -13.61 -2.11
C VAL A 65 2.33 -13.83 -3.51
N VAL A 66 3.27 -12.98 -3.93
CA VAL A 66 3.95 -13.13 -5.23
C VAL A 66 4.91 -14.29 -5.18
N GLN A 67 4.72 -15.27 -6.09
CA GLN A 67 5.50 -16.49 -6.19
C GLN A 67 5.96 -16.73 -7.63
N GLU A 68 7.08 -17.42 -7.78
CA GLU A 68 7.61 -17.82 -9.09
C GLU A 68 6.63 -18.74 -9.81
N GLY A 69 6.38 -18.49 -11.10
CA GLY A 69 5.49 -19.32 -11.92
C GLY A 69 4.00 -19.18 -11.61
N SER A 70 3.59 -18.44 -10.59
CA SER A 70 2.18 -18.24 -10.29
C SER A 70 1.48 -17.42 -11.37
N ARG A 71 0.25 -17.86 -11.73
CA ARG A 71 -0.66 -17.19 -12.67
C ARG A 71 -1.86 -16.55 -11.98
N GLU A 72 -1.82 -16.42 -10.68
CA GLU A 72 -2.87 -15.75 -9.94
C GLU A 72 -2.97 -14.29 -10.35
N SER A 73 -4.19 -13.74 -10.35
CA SER A 73 -4.47 -12.37 -10.78
C SER A 73 -3.67 -11.33 -10.01
N ILE A 74 -3.40 -11.61 -8.73
CA ILE A 74 -2.61 -10.71 -7.88
C ILE A 74 -1.13 -10.71 -8.29
N CYS A 75 -0.56 -11.86 -8.65
CA CYS A 75 0.81 -11.96 -9.13
C CYS A 75 0.99 -11.22 -10.46
N GLU A 76 0.03 -11.40 -11.38
CA GLU A 76 0.02 -10.66 -12.65
C GLU A 76 -0.13 -9.15 -12.45
N ALA A 77 -0.96 -8.71 -11.49
CA ALA A 77 -1.09 -7.31 -11.15
C ALA A 77 0.25 -6.70 -10.68
N PHE A 78 1.02 -7.39 -9.84
CA PHE A 78 2.34 -6.92 -9.42
C PHE A 78 3.36 -6.89 -10.55
N LYS A 79 3.31 -7.84 -11.50
CA LYS A 79 4.14 -7.80 -12.71
C LYS A 79 3.83 -6.54 -13.54
N ILE A 80 2.54 -6.23 -13.75
CA ILE A 80 2.12 -5.03 -14.49
C ILE A 80 2.60 -3.76 -13.78
N VAL A 81 2.46 -3.67 -12.44
CA VAL A 81 2.93 -2.51 -11.67
C VAL A 81 4.45 -2.35 -11.79
N ARG A 82 5.22 -3.44 -11.69
CA ARG A 82 6.67 -3.45 -11.88
C ARG A 82 7.06 -2.95 -13.27
N ASP A 83 6.47 -3.52 -14.31
CA ASP A 83 6.80 -3.21 -15.71
C ASP A 83 6.46 -1.74 -16.02
N ASN A 84 5.33 -1.23 -15.53
CA ASN A 84 4.96 0.17 -15.66
C ASN A 84 5.91 1.10 -14.89
N LEU A 85 6.38 0.70 -13.71
CA LEU A 85 7.36 1.46 -12.94
C LEU A 85 8.70 1.53 -13.66
N ASP A 86 9.12 0.44 -14.30
CA ASP A 86 10.35 0.40 -15.09
C ASP A 86 10.24 1.24 -16.37
N PHE A 87 9.08 1.22 -17.01
CA PHE A 87 8.82 2.01 -18.21
C PHE A 87 8.82 3.54 -17.95
N MET A 88 8.47 3.95 -16.74
CA MET A 88 8.48 5.37 -16.34
C MET A 88 9.89 5.94 -16.13
N ASP A 89 10.88 5.08 -15.95
CA ASP A 89 12.26 5.49 -15.76
C ASP A 89 12.92 5.76 -17.12
N THR A 90 12.88 7.01 -17.55
CA THR A 90 13.46 7.44 -18.83
C THR A 90 14.97 7.61 -18.78
N GLU A 91 15.55 7.73 -17.59
CA GLU A 91 16.99 7.89 -17.43
C GLU A 91 17.62 6.54 -17.06
N LYS A 92 18.43 5.98 -17.95
CA LYS A 92 19.32 4.84 -17.65
C LYS A 92 20.38 5.28 -16.64
N LYS A 93 20.02 5.33 -15.35
CA LYS A 93 20.99 5.60 -14.30
C LYS A 93 21.84 4.37 -14.06
N THR A 94 23.14 4.55 -13.98
CA THR A 94 24.11 3.53 -13.59
C THR A 94 24.01 3.18 -12.09
N VAL A 95 23.29 3.98 -11.33
CA VAL A 95 23.03 3.84 -9.88
C VAL A 95 21.63 3.27 -9.68
N GLY A 96 21.45 2.42 -8.68
CA GLY A 96 20.18 1.78 -8.36
C GLY A 96 19.00 2.75 -8.23
N LYS A 97 17.80 2.28 -8.57
CA LYS A 97 16.55 3.04 -8.44
C LYS A 97 16.10 3.06 -6.98
N VAL A 98 15.71 4.23 -6.49
CA VAL A 98 15.08 4.41 -5.17
C VAL A 98 13.59 4.68 -5.37
N VAL A 99 12.74 3.86 -4.72
CA VAL A 99 11.28 3.97 -4.80
C VAL A 99 10.72 4.21 -3.40
N LEU A 100 10.04 5.31 -3.19
CA LEU A 100 9.34 5.62 -1.94
C LEU A 100 7.86 5.21 -2.06
N VAL A 101 7.41 4.30 -1.18
CA VAL A 101 6.01 3.90 -1.09
C VAL A 101 5.35 4.60 0.09
N THR A 102 4.34 5.40 -0.18
CA THR A 102 3.60 6.15 0.85
C THR A 102 2.08 6.08 0.62
N SER A 103 1.30 6.48 1.62
CA SER A 103 -0.16 6.59 1.52
C SER A 103 -0.70 7.67 2.43
N ALA A 104 -1.86 8.22 2.10
CA ALA A 104 -2.53 9.25 2.91
C ALA A 104 -3.03 8.69 4.25
N ASN A 105 -3.52 7.45 4.26
CA ASN A 105 -4.11 6.82 5.44
C ASN A 105 -3.21 5.72 6.03
N PRO A 106 -3.20 5.54 7.35
CA PRO A 106 -2.62 4.34 7.95
C PRO A 106 -3.37 3.09 7.47
N ASP A 107 -2.69 1.95 7.52
CA ASP A 107 -3.23 0.63 7.18
C ASP A 107 -3.81 0.49 5.75
N SER A 108 -3.35 1.33 4.81
CA SER A 108 -3.73 1.31 3.38
C SER A 108 -2.99 0.24 2.56
N GLY A 109 -2.29 -0.69 3.20
CA GLY A 109 -1.58 -1.77 2.51
C GLY A 109 -0.17 -1.42 2.03
N LYS A 110 0.46 -0.31 2.47
CA LYS A 110 1.84 0.05 2.05
C LYS A 110 2.82 -1.10 2.15
N THR A 111 2.89 -1.72 3.32
CA THR A 111 3.82 -2.83 3.59
C THR A 111 3.56 -4.01 2.65
N PHE A 112 2.30 -4.37 2.45
CA PHE A 112 1.89 -5.42 1.52
C PHE A 112 2.32 -5.11 0.08
N ILE A 113 2.05 -3.89 -0.40
CA ILE A 113 2.44 -3.45 -1.75
C ILE A 113 3.96 -3.44 -1.90
N THR A 114 4.69 -2.90 -0.92
CA THR A 114 6.17 -2.82 -0.97
C THR A 114 6.81 -4.19 -1.01
N LEU A 115 6.35 -5.12 -0.17
CA LEU A 115 6.87 -6.49 -0.11
C LEU A 115 6.64 -7.24 -1.42
N ASN A 116 5.42 -7.20 -1.94
CA ASN A 116 5.08 -7.94 -3.14
C ASN A 116 5.67 -7.32 -4.41
N LEU A 117 5.78 -6.00 -4.48
CA LEU A 117 6.50 -5.33 -5.56
C LEU A 117 8.00 -5.67 -5.51
N GLY A 118 8.62 -5.61 -4.32
CA GLY A 118 10.02 -6.02 -4.12
C GLY A 118 10.26 -7.48 -4.50
N MET A 119 9.35 -8.38 -4.12
CA MET A 119 9.42 -9.79 -4.53
C MET A 119 9.26 -9.95 -6.04
N SER A 120 8.32 -9.23 -6.68
CA SER A 120 8.12 -9.26 -8.14
C SER A 120 9.38 -8.80 -8.88
N MET A 121 10.09 -7.80 -8.36
CA MET A 121 11.39 -7.36 -8.90
C MET A 121 12.49 -8.39 -8.68
N ALA A 122 12.57 -8.98 -7.50
CA ALA A 122 13.54 -10.01 -7.16
C ALA A 122 13.41 -11.24 -8.07
N LEU A 123 12.17 -11.68 -8.35
CA LEU A 123 11.88 -12.76 -9.30
C LEU A 123 12.24 -12.40 -10.75
N ALA A 124 12.32 -11.11 -11.08
CA ALA A 124 12.83 -10.63 -12.38
C ALA A 124 14.36 -10.44 -12.39
N ASN A 125 15.10 -11.06 -11.47
CA ASN A 125 16.55 -10.99 -11.33
C ASN A 125 17.12 -9.62 -10.94
N VAL A 126 16.31 -8.74 -10.34
CA VAL A 126 16.75 -7.47 -9.78
C VAL A 126 17.13 -7.67 -8.31
N LYS A 127 18.29 -7.15 -7.89
CA LYS A 127 18.65 -7.10 -6.47
C LYS A 127 17.87 -5.99 -5.79
N VAL A 128 17.12 -6.34 -4.76
CA VAL A 128 16.21 -5.41 -4.07
C VAL A 128 16.55 -5.35 -2.59
N VAL A 129 16.56 -4.14 -2.04
CA VAL A 129 16.57 -3.91 -0.59
C VAL A 129 15.36 -3.08 -0.20
N ILE A 130 14.59 -3.55 0.78
CA ILE A 130 13.45 -2.84 1.35
C ILE A 130 13.87 -2.26 2.69
N LEU A 131 13.73 -0.95 2.86
CA LEU A 131 13.97 -0.25 4.12
C LEU A 131 12.63 0.07 4.79
N ASP A 132 12.48 -0.37 6.04
CA ASP A 132 11.33 0.00 6.88
C ASP A 132 11.61 1.32 7.59
N LEU A 133 11.12 2.42 7.02
CA LEU A 133 11.19 3.74 7.60
C LEU A 133 9.96 4.09 8.47
N ASP A 134 9.01 3.14 8.65
CA ASP A 134 7.92 3.29 9.60
C ASP A 134 8.41 3.04 11.04
N LEU A 135 9.17 4.00 11.57
CA LEU A 135 9.70 3.96 12.94
C LEU A 135 8.62 4.09 14.02
N ARG A 136 7.35 4.19 13.64
CA ARG A 136 6.22 4.27 14.57
C ARG A 136 5.55 2.92 14.80
N LYS A 137 5.35 2.12 13.76
CA LYS A 137 4.66 0.82 13.82
C LYS A 137 5.61 -0.36 13.63
N GLY A 138 6.62 -0.24 12.77
CA GLY A 138 7.59 -1.30 12.50
C GLY A 138 6.92 -2.59 11.99
N SER A 139 5.96 -2.46 11.08
CA SER A 139 5.10 -3.58 10.67
C SER A 139 5.77 -4.58 9.74
N LEU A 140 6.85 -4.19 9.05
CA LEU A 140 7.51 -5.00 8.03
C LEU A 140 8.01 -6.35 8.57
N SER A 141 8.63 -6.37 9.75
CA SER A 141 9.15 -7.60 10.36
C SER A 141 8.06 -8.65 10.63
N LYS A 142 6.86 -8.20 11.02
CA LYS A 142 5.71 -9.09 11.22
C LYS A 142 5.19 -9.65 9.90
N SER A 143 5.10 -8.81 8.87
CA SER A 143 4.59 -9.18 7.56
C SER A 143 5.42 -10.24 6.83
N VAL A 144 6.73 -10.30 7.11
CA VAL A 144 7.61 -11.34 6.52
C VAL A 144 7.84 -12.54 7.43
N GLY A 145 7.26 -12.56 8.63
CA GLY A 145 7.46 -13.64 9.59
C GLY A 145 8.89 -13.70 10.15
N ILE A 146 9.67 -12.64 9.99
CA ILE A 146 10.98 -12.50 10.61
C ILE A 146 10.75 -11.92 12.00
N GLY A 147 11.22 -12.62 13.05
CA GLY A 147 11.10 -12.13 14.42
C GLY A 147 11.66 -10.70 14.53
N MET A 148 11.04 -9.86 15.36
CA MET A 148 11.53 -8.49 15.58
C MET A 148 13.00 -8.53 16.03
N LYS A 149 13.92 -8.27 15.11
CA LYS A 149 15.28 -7.96 15.52
C LYS A 149 15.27 -6.64 16.28
N LYS A 150 15.99 -6.61 17.40
CA LYS A 150 16.14 -5.37 18.18
C LYS A 150 16.97 -4.31 17.45
N THR A 151 17.72 -4.71 16.40
CA THR A 151 18.58 -3.86 15.58
C THR A 151 17.98 -3.63 14.20
N GLY A 152 17.97 -2.40 13.74
CA GLY A 152 17.42 -1.98 12.45
C GLY A 152 17.75 -0.52 12.15
N VAL A 153 16.95 0.09 11.27
CA VAL A 153 17.16 1.47 10.81
C VAL A 153 17.29 2.46 11.98
N SER A 154 16.47 2.33 13.03
CA SER A 154 16.53 3.20 14.21
C SER A 154 17.89 3.16 14.91
N ASN A 155 18.57 2.02 14.93
CA ASN A 155 19.90 1.86 15.52
C ASN A 155 20.97 2.52 14.66
N TYR A 156 20.88 2.44 13.34
CA TYR A 156 21.77 3.14 12.43
C TYR A 156 21.60 4.66 12.56
N LEU A 157 20.38 5.14 12.49
CA LEU A 157 20.09 6.58 12.60
C LEU A 157 20.51 7.18 13.94
N SER A 158 20.44 6.39 15.02
CA SER A 158 20.88 6.83 16.36
C SER A 158 22.38 6.70 16.59
N GLY A 159 23.17 6.23 15.61
CA GLY A 159 24.62 6.03 15.74
C GLY A 159 25.04 4.85 16.60
N LYS A 160 24.13 3.92 16.90
CA LYS A 160 24.43 2.68 17.64
C LYS A 160 25.04 1.58 16.77
N VAL A 161 24.82 1.67 15.46
CA VAL A 161 25.37 0.80 14.43
C VAL A 161 25.88 1.70 13.32
N ASP A 162 27.11 1.49 12.87
CA ASP A 162 27.73 2.30 11.82
C ASP A 162 27.70 1.61 10.46
N ASP A 163 27.78 0.28 10.41
CA ASP A 163 27.69 -0.46 9.14
C ASP A 163 26.26 -0.94 8.87
N VAL A 164 25.64 -0.35 7.83
CA VAL A 164 24.30 -0.74 7.36
C VAL A 164 24.21 -2.21 6.95
N LYS A 165 25.34 -2.81 6.52
CA LYS A 165 25.39 -4.22 6.10
C LYS A 165 25.03 -5.19 7.22
N GLU A 166 25.30 -4.83 8.47
CA GLU A 166 24.95 -5.64 9.65
C GLU A 166 23.44 -5.75 9.87
N LEU A 167 22.69 -4.81 9.31
CA LEU A 167 21.23 -4.73 9.45
C LEU A 167 20.50 -5.49 8.36
N VAL A 168 21.18 -5.82 7.27
CA VAL A 168 20.58 -6.48 6.11
C VAL A 168 20.18 -7.91 6.47
N GLN A 169 18.95 -8.25 6.14
CA GLN A 169 18.40 -9.61 6.31
C GLN A 169 17.91 -10.10 4.95
N VAL A 170 18.16 -11.36 4.66
CA VAL A 170 17.65 -12.02 3.45
C VAL A 170 16.18 -12.38 3.66
N CYS A 171 15.36 -12.14 2.68
CA CYS A 171 13.97 -12.56 2.64
C CYS A 171 13.73 -13.45 1.41
N GLY A 172 13.24 -14.67 1.64
CA GLY A 172 13.07 -15.66 0.60
C GLY A 172 14.34 -16.50 0.36
N ASP A 173 14.19 -17.52 -0.49
CA ASP A 173 15.23 -18.54 -0.71
C ASP A 173 16.32 -18.09 -1.70
N ASP A 174 16.01 -17.09 -2.55
CA ASP A 174 16.87 -16.71 -3.69
C ASP A 174 17.94 -15.66 -3.41
N ASN A 175 18.07 -15.21 -2.17
CA ASN A 175 19.06 -14.18 -1.76
C ASN A 175 19.05 -12.89 -2.64
N ARG A 176 17.91 -12.57 -3.24
CA ARG A 176 17.73 -11.38 -4.12
C ARG A 176 16.92 -10.28 -3.45
N LEU A 177 16.02 -10.65 -2.52
CA LEU A 177 15.25 -9.72 -1.71
C LEU A 177 15.89 -9.59 -0.34
N HIS A 178 16.32 -8.38 -0.04
CA HIS A 178 16.91 -8.02 1.25
C HIS A 178 15.99 -7.05 1.97
N ILE A 179 16.02 -7.09 3.30
CA ILE A 179 15.17 -6.26 4.15
C ILE A 179 16.02 -5.67 5.26
N ILE A 180 15.80 -4.40 5.55
CA ILE A 180 16.28 -3.73 6.77
C ILE A 180 15.03 -3.28 7.53
N THR A 181 14.78 -3.90 8.68
CA THR A 181 13.63 -3.58 9.52
C THR A 181 13.83 -2.26 10.26
N SER A 182 12.74 -1.69 10.79
CA SER A 182 12.80 -0.46 11.62
C SER A 182 13.68 -0.62 12.86
N GLY A 183 13.83 -1.84 13.38
CA GLY A 183 14.48 -2.10 14.67
C GLY A 183 13.61 -1.72 15.86
N ALA A 184 14.24 -1.40 16.99
CA ALA A 184 13.52 -0.92 18.16
C ALA A 184 12.83 0.42 17.86
N LEU A 185 11.55 0.54 18.25
CA LEU A 185 10.77 1.74 17.98
C LEU A 185 11.28 2.89 18.90
N PRO A 186 11.78 3.99 18.32
CA PRO A 186 12.31 5.09 19.10
C PRO A 186 11.20 6.01 19.63
N PRO A 187 11.43 6.74 20.72
CA PRO A 187 10.47 7.71 21.24
C PRO A 187 10.34 8.96 20.36
N ASN A 188 11.37 9.27 19.56
CA ASN A 188 11.47 10.46 18.71
C ASN A 188 11.73 10.13 17.21
N PRO A 189 10.82 9.43 16.52
CA PRO A 189 11.06 8.94 15.16
C PRO A 189 11.33 10.05 14.14
N ALA A 190 10.64 11.20 14.25
CA ALA A 190 10.80 12.32 13.33
C ALA A 190 12.17 12.99 13.41
N GLU A 191 12.75 13.07 14.61
CA GLU A 191 14.09 13.63 14.82
C GLU A 191 15.17 12.71 14.25
N LEU A 192 15.03 11.40 14.46
CA LEU A 192 15.96 10.43 13.90
C LEU A 192 16.00 10.47 12.36
N LEU A 193 14.83 10.60 11.72
CA LEU A 193 14.78 10.71 10.25
C LEU A 193 15.45 11.99 9.71
N LYS A 194 15.59 13.03 10.56
CA LYS A 194 16.29 14.30 10.23
C LYS A 194 17.78 14.27 10.59
N SER A 195 18.31 13.18 11.08
CA SER A 195 19.69 13.11 11.61
C SER A 195 20.80 13.27 10.57
N GLY A 196 20.48 13.38 9.25
CA GLY A 196 21.48 13.46 8.17
C GLY A 196 22.25 12.15 7.91
N ARG A 197 21.91 11.05 8.56
CA ARG A 197 22.54 9.73 8.32
C ARG A 197 21.80 8.93 7.22
N LEU A 198 20.75 9.49 6.63
CA LEU A 198 20.05 8.92 5.46
C LEU A 198 20.58 9.44 4.13
N ASP A 199 21.44 10.47 4.15
CA ASP A 199 22.02 11.13 2.97
C ASP A 199 23.18 10.35 2.36
#